data_8d5590e8b365e7456160135cbdff4a49
#
_entry.id   8d5590e8b365e7456160135cbdff4a49
#
_cell.length_a   1.000
_cell.length_b   1.000
_cell.length_c   1.000
_cell.angle_alpha   90.00
_cell.angle_beta   90.00
_cell.angle_gamma   90.00
#
_symmetry.space_group_name_H-M   'P 1'
#
loop_
_entity.id
_entity.type
_entity.pdbx_description
1 polymer ?
#
loop_
_entity_poly.entity_id
_entity_poly.type
_entity_poly.pdbx_seq_one_letter_code
_entity_poly.pdbx_strand_id
1 'polypeptide(L)'
;MRVLMLCVAVLLAACSQNQDWRTASRESAGIAPDPAVTPEAVLHVYGADAWGWRGWFAIHTWIAAKGTGESAYTVYEVIGWRASRGLSVVRIEQDYADRFWFGATPRLLKEHRGPAAQKLIEAVDRAAKDYPWPREYKAFPGPNSNTFIAWIGQRVPELGLKLPFSAIGRGYSGSN
;
A
#
# COMPACT_ATOMS: atom_id res chain seq x y z
N MET A 1 19.00 -58.15 -3.11
CA MET A 1 18.29 -57.09 -3.84
C MET A 1 18.29 -55.85 -2.96
N ARG A 2 19.16 -54.89 -3.25
CA ARG A 2 19.22 -53.61 -2.51
C ARG A 2 18.37 -52.63 -3.27
N VAL A 3 17.26 -52.16 -2.64
CA VAL A 3 16.41 -51.11 -3.17
C VAL A 3 17.08 -49.80 -2.81
N LEU A 4 17.59 -49.10 -3.80
CA LEU A 4 18.16 -47.77 -3.68
C LEU A 4 17.02 -46.77 -3.65
N MET A 5 16.70 -46.24 -2.44
CA MET A 5 15.68 -45.21 -2.26
C MET A 5 16.30 -43.86 -2.66
N LEU A 6 15.99 -43.40 -3.86
CA LEU A 6 16.42 -42.11 -4.39
C LEU A 6 15.54 -41.02 -3.73
N CYS A 7 16.03 -40.42 -2.67
CA CYS A 7 15.42 -39.21 -2.12
C CYS A 7 15.74 -38.04 -3.06
N VAL A 8 14.79 -37.69 -3.92
CA VAL A 8 14.82 -36.44 -4.67
C VAL A 8 14.49 -35.32 -3.67
N ALA A 9 15.51 -34.73 -3.09
CA ALA A 9 15.39 -33.49 -2.36
C ALA A 9 15.13 -32.39 -3.41
N VAL A 10 13.86 -32.06 -3.61
CA VAL A 10 13.47 -30.83 -4.30
C VAL A 10 13.86 -29.68 -3.40
N LEU A 11 15.06 -29.17 -3.60
CA LEU A 11 15.48 -27.87 -3.09
C LEU A 11 14.62 -26.81 -3.80
N LEU A 12 13.47 -26.51 -3.23
CA LEU A 12 12.80 -25.24 -3.45
C LEU A 12 13.78 -24.17 -2.94
N ALA A 13 14.65 -23.72 -3.81
CA ALA A 13 15.36 -22.46 -3.64
C ALA A 13 14.26 -21.38 -3.63
N ALA A 14 13.66 -21.16 -2.46
CA ALA A 14 13.03 -19.90 -2.16
C ALA A 14 14.15 -18.87 -2.30
N CYS A 15 14.23 -18.25 -3.46
CA CYS A 15 14.94 -16.99 -3.62
C CYS A 15 14.23 -16.00 -2.68
N SER A 16 14.55 -16.04 -1.40
CA SER A 16 14.40 -14.89 -0.54
C SER A 16 15.37 -13.87 -1.14
N GLN A 17 14.85 -13.08 -2.06
CA GLN A 17 15.60 -11.96 -2.60
C GLN A 17 15.91 -11.07 -1.42
N ASN A 18 17.15 -11.19 -0.95
CA ASN A 18 17.77 -10.24 -0.04
C ASN A 18 18.05 -8.98 -0.88
N GLN A 19 16.96 -8.41 -1.46
CA GLN A 19 17.06 -7.21 -2.27
C GLN A 19 17.49 -6.09 -1.34
N ASP A 20 18.61 -5.44 -1.69
CA ASP A 20 18.97 -4.19 -1.01
C ASP A 20 17.83 -3.20 -1.23
N TRP A 21 17.29 -2.64 -0.15
CA TRP A 21 16.21 -1.65 -0.21
C TRP A 21 16.57 -0.42 -1.06
N ARG A 22 17.87 -0.19 -1.28
CA ARG A 22 18.37 0.90 -2.12
C ARG A 22 18.18 0.65 -3.61
N THR A 23 18.22 -0.61 -4.03
CA THR A 23 18.14 -1.03 -5.43
C THR A 23 16.83 -1.73 -5.78
N ALA A 24 16.01 -2.05 -4.77
CA ALA A 24 14.71 -2.68 -4.97
C ALA A 24 13.79 -1.78 -5.81
N SER A 25 13.12 -2.37 -6.82
CA SER A 25 12.25 -1.64 -7.74
C SER A 25 11.15 -0.88 -7.01
N ARG A 26 10.89 0.33 -7.48
CA ARG A 26 9.75 1.19 -7.17
C ARG A 26 9.07 1.72 -8.43
N GLU A 27 9.38 1.10 -9.57
CA GLU A 27 8.74 1.41 -10.85
C GLU A 27 7.28 0.98 -10.84
N SER A 28 6.49 1.44 -11.82
CA SER A 28 5.13 0.94 -12.06
C SER A 28 5.14 -0.55 -12.35
N ALA A 29 4.18 -1.27 -11.82
CA ALA A 29 3.93 -2.68 -12.14
C ALA A 29 3.08 -2.86 -13.41
N GLY A 30 2.63 -1.77 -14.03
CA GLY A 30 1.85 -1.78 -15.28
C GLY A 30 0.40 -2.25 -15.10
N ILE A 31 -0.15 -2.17 -13.88
CA ILE A 31 -1.53 -2.59 -13.59
C ILE A 31 -2.50 -1.42 -13.40
N ALA A 32 -1.99 -0.21 -13.12
CA ALA A 32 -2.81 0.99 -13.11
C ALA A 32 -3.06 1.49 -14.53
N PRO A 33 -4.23 2.09 -14.82
CA PRO A 33 -4.45 2.79 -16.09
C PRO A 33 -3.42 3.92 -16.26
N ASP A 34 -2.92 4.07 -17.49
CA ASP A 34 -2.04 5.20 -17.81
C ASP A 34 -2.80 6.52 -17.61
N PRO A 35 -2.36 7.38 -16.68
CA PRO A 35 -3.08 8.61 -16.37
C PRO A 35 -3.11 9.59 -17.54
N ALA A 36 -2.14 9.54 -18.45
CA ALA A 36 -2.05 10.46 -19.59
C ALA A 36 -3.16 10.21 -20.65
N VAL A 37 -3.66 8.97 -20.74
CA VAL A 37 -4.69 8.58 -21.72
C VAL A 37 -6.01 8.16 -21.08
N THR A 38 -6.13 8.23 -19.76
CA THR A 38 -7.34 7.91 -19.00
C THR A 38 -8.02 9.21 -18.57
N PRO A 39 -9.09 9.67 -19.25
CA PRO A 39 -9.70 10.97 -18.94
C PRO A 39 -10.54 10.97 -17.66
N GLU A 40 -11.06 9.83 -17.26
CA GLU A 40 -11.90 9.70 -16.08
C GLU A 40 -11.12 9.75 -14.77
N ALA A 41 -11.80 10.10 -13.68
CA ALA A 41 -11.26 9.97 -12.35
C ALA A 41 -11.06 8.49 -11.99
N VAL A 42 -9.95 8.19 -11.29
CA VAL A 42 -9.62 6.84 -10.82
C VAL A 42 -9.16 6.93 -9.36
N LEU A 43 -9.66 6.02 -8.53
CA LEU A 43 -9.21 5.84 -7.17
C LEU A 43 -8.99 4.35 -6.91
N HIS A 44 -7.76 4.00 -6.61
CA HIS A 44 -7.33 2.63 -6.31
C HIS A 44 -6.79 2.53 -4.89
N VAL A 45 -7.06 1.41 -4.23
CA VAL A 45 -6.37 1.02 -3.00
C VAL A 45 -5.52 -0.19 -3.31
N TYR A 46 -4.24 -0.10 -3.02
CA TYR A 46 -3.28 -1.16 -3.24
C TYR A 46 -2.74 -1.73 -1.94
N GLY A 47 -2.24 -2.93 -2.02
CA GLY A 47 -1.45 -3.57 -0.97
C GLY A 47 -0.35 -4.43 -1.59
N ALA A 48 0.84 -4.39 -1.03
CA ALA A 48 1.97 -5.23 -1.40
C ALA A 48 2.61 -5.84 -0.15
N ASP A 49 3.31 -6.96 -0.31
CA ASP A 49 3.98 -7.61 0.80
C ASP A 49 4.97 -6.64 1.47
N ALA A 50 4.96 -6.62 2.79
CA ALA A 50 5.80 -5.72 3.55
C ALA A 50 7.29 -6.06 3.35
N TRP A 51 8.16 -5.07 3.48
CA TRP A 51 9.59 -5.26 3.29
C TRP A 51 10.22 -6.29 4.24
N GLY A 52 11.07 -7.15 3.69
CA GLY A 52 11.82 -8.17 4.41
C GLY A 52 10.92 -9.30 4.92
N TRP A 53 11.33 -9.97 5.99
CA TRP A 53 10.63 -11.12 6.56
C TRP A 53 9.18 -10.85 6.96
N ARG A 54 8.83 -9.57 7.23
CA ARG A 54 7.45 -9.17 7.53
C ARG A 54 6.49 -9.41 6.36
N GLY A 55 6.98 -9.43 5.13
CA GLY A 55 6.19 -9.72 3.94
C GLY A 55 5.55 -11.10 3.91
N TRP A 56 6.02 -12.04 4.73
CA TRP A 56 5.43 -13.38 4.81
C TRP A 56 4.01 -13.37 5.42
N PHE A 57 3.65 -12.35 6.21
CA PHE A 57 2.36 -12.29 6.90
C PHE A 57 1.72 -10.90 6.94
N ALA A 58 2.43 -9.87 6.52
CA ALA A 58 1.96 -8.50 6.55
C ALA A 58 2.12 -7.81 5.20
N ILE A 59 1.24 -6.85 4.94
CA ILE A 59 1.28 -6.00 3.75
C ILE A 59 1.46 -4.53 4.13
N HIS A 60 2.00 -3.75 3.19
CA HIS A 60 1.93 -2.29 3.16
C HIS A 60 0.78 -1.87 2.26
N THR A 61 -0.05 -0.92 2.68
CA THR A 61 -1.19 -0.43 1.90
C THR A 61 -1.08 1.06 1.60
N TRP A 62 -1.64 1.49 0.45
CA TRP A 62 -1.73 2.89 0.03
C TRP A 62 -2.96 3.13 -0.83
N ILE A 63 -3.35 4.40 -0.98
CA ILE A 63 -4.34 4.85 -1.96
C ILE A 63 -3.61 5.61 -3.05
N ALA A 64 -4.02 5.41 -4.29
CA ALA A 64 -3.61 6.20 -5.44
C ALA A 64 -4.86 6.75 -6.14
N ALA A 65 -4.90 8.06 -6.37
CA ALA A 65 -6.06 8.70 -6.97
C ALA A 65 -5.64 9.76 -7.98
N LYS A 66 -6.44 9.90 -9.04
CA LYS A 66 -6.37 11.00 -9.99
C LYS A 66 -7.77 11.50 -10.31
N GLY A 67 -7.94 12.80 -10.38
CA GLY A 67 -9.18 13.45 -10.80
C GLY A 67 -9.43 13.34 -12.30
N THR A 68 -10.64 13.72 -12.72
CA THR A 68 -10.98 13.82 -14.13
C THR A 68 -10.04 14.78 -14.84
N GLY A 69 -9.45 14.35 -15.94
CA GLY A 69 -8.51 15.14 -16.73
C GLY A 69 -7.10 15.30 -16.15
N GLU A 70 -6.82 14.79 -14.95
CA GLU A 70 -5.47 14.79 -14.40
C GLU A 70 -4.59 13.76 -15.10
N SER A 71 -3.32 14.11 -15.33
CA SER A 71 -2.32 13.29 -16.03
C SER A 71 -1.33 12.60 -15.07
N ALA A 72 -1.58 12.64 -13.77
CA ALA A 72 -0.76 11.99 -12.75
C ALA A 72 -1.62 11.51 -11.58
N TYR A 73 -1.14 10.46 -10.90
CA TYR A 73 -1.74 10.01 -9.65
C TYR A 73 -1.13 10.71 -8.45
N THR A 74 -1.97 11.07 -7.48
CA THR A 74 -1.56 11.42 -6.12
C THR A 74 -1.63 10.16 -5.27
N VAL A 75 -0.53 9.83 -4.58
CA VAL A 75 -0.42 8.68 -3.69
C VAL A 75 -0.51 9.13 -2.25
N TYR A 76 -1.36 8.47 -1.47
CA TYR A 76 -1.61 8.68 -0.04
C TYR A 76 -1.12 7.46 0.73
N GLU A 77 -0.10 7.65 1.57
CA GLU A 77 0.49 6.55 2.32
C GLU A 77 1.16 7.01 3.63
N VAL A 78 1.49 6.07 4.49
CA VAL A 78 2.32 6.31 5.68
C VAL A 78 3.66 5.60 5.53
N ILE A 79 4.74 6.38 5.69
CA ILE A 79 6.13 5.96 5.51
C ILE A 79 6.87 6.05 6.85
N GLY A 80 7.11 4.91 7.49
CA GLY A 80 7.64 4.84 8.86
C GLY A 80 9.00 5.51 9.08
N TRP A 81 9.94 5.37 8.13
CA TRP A 81 11.28 5.97 8.28
C TRP A 81 11.31 7.50 8.18
N ARG A 82 10.22 8.14 7.81
CA ARG A 82 10.10 9.60 7.84
C ARG A 82 10.11 10.13 9.28
N ALA A 83 9.56 9.35 10.24
CA ALA A 83 9.55 9.70 11.66
C ALA A 83 10.97 9.91 12.21
N SER A 84 11.92 9.03 11.86
CA SER A 84 13.31 9.16 12.30
C SER A 84 14.03 10.41 11.77
N ARG A 85 13.44 11.06 10.77
CA ARG A 85 13.94 12.33 10.19
C ARG A 85 13.16 13.55 10.70
N GLY A 86 12.28 13.38 11.69
CA GLY A 86 11.42 14.45 12.20
C GLY A 86 10.32 14.93 11.24
N LEU A 87 10.07 14.18 10.15
CA LEU A 87 9.06 14.51 9.14
C LEU A 87 7.72 13.85 9.47
N SER A 88 6.62 14.39 8.90
CA SER A 88 5.34 13.69 8.88
C SER A 88 5.51 12.31 8.26
N VAL A 89 4.96 11.27 8.90
CA VAL A 89 4.91 9.93 8.33
C VAL A 89 3.90 9.83 7.19
N VAL A 90 2.89 10.72 7.16
CA VAL A 90 1.94 10.84 6.05
C VAL A 90 2.67 11.46 4.85
N ARG A 91 2.57 10.78 3.72
CA ARG A 91 3.08 11.22 2.43
C ARG A 91 1.91 11.33 1.47
N ILE A 92 1.73 12.52 0.88
CA ILE A 92 0.73 12.81 -0.14
C ILE A 92 1.47 13.49 -1.27
N GLU A 93 1.83 12.75 -2.31
CA GLU A 93 2.68 13.23 -3.39
C GLU A 93 2.32 12.52 -4.69
N GLN A 94 2.68 13.13 -5.84
CA GLN A 94 2.57 12.47 -7.13
C GLN A 94 3.59 11.34 -7.24
N ASP A 95 3.11 10.16 -7.66
CA ASP A 95 3.93 8.97 -7.81
C ASP A 95 3.22 7.95 -8.74
N TYR A 96 3.91 6.88 -9.14
CA TYR A 96 3.27 5.73 -9.78
C TYR A 96 2.20 5.13 -8.87
N ALA A 97 0.99 4.99 -9.40
CA ALA A 97 -0.15 4.47 -8.64
C ALA A 97 0.09 3.07 -8.09
N ASP A 98 0.68 2.23 -8.91
CA ASP A 98 0.86 0.79 -8.75
C ASP A 98 2.34 0.40 -8.61
N ARG A 99 3.15 1.28 -8.03
CA ARG A 99 4.58 1.01 -7.92
C ARG A 99 4.87 -0.26 -7.13
N PHE A 100 5.91 -0.97 -7.51
CA PHE A 100 6.47 -2.01 -6.66
C PHE A 100 6.81 -1.46 -5.28
N TRP A 101 6.43 -2.17 -4.23
CA TRP A 101 6.84 -1.85 -2.87
C TRP A 101 8.14 -2.57 -2.56
N PHE A 102 9.28 -1.90 -2.84
CA PHE A 102 10.61 -2.50 -2.71
C PHE A 102 10.72 -3.86 -3.42
N GLY A 103 10.25 -3.94 -4.65
CA GLY A 103 10.24 -5.17 -5.45
C GLY A 103 9.03 -6.08 -5.25
N ALA A 104 8.24 -5.89 -4.18
CA ALA A 104 7.00 -6.65 -4.00
C ALA A 104 5.91 -6.12 -4.93
N THR A 105 5.26 -7.03 -5.66
CA THR A 105 4.19 -6.71 -6.62
C THR A 105 2.94 -6.22 -5.90
N PRO A 106 2.40 -5.04 -6.25
CA PRO A 106 1.15 -4.56 -5.69
C PRO A 106 -0.05 -5.39 -6.16
N ARG A 107 -1.04 -5.50 -5.29
CA ARG A 107 -2.35 -6.09 -5.58
C ARG A 107 -3.42 -5.03 -5.41
N LEU A 108 -4.33 -4.93 -6.37
CA LEU A 108 -5.48 -4.04 -6.30
C LEU A 108 -6.48 -4.59 -5.26
N LEU A 109 -6.74 -3.83 -4.21
CA LEU A 109 -7.67 -4.19 -3.13
C LEU A 109 -9.06 -3.58 -3.36
N LYS A 110 -9.11 -2.39 -3.96
CA LYS A 110 -10.35 -1.67 -4.24
C LYS A 110 -10.16 -0.73 -5.42
N GLU A 111 -11.19 -0.58 -6.24
CA GLU A 111 -11.25 0.35 -7.36
C GLU A 111 -12.55 1.15 -7.35
N HIS A 112 -12.44 2.43 -7.68
CA HIS A 112 -13.53 3.30 -8.09
C HIS A 112 -13.11 4.07 -9.34
N ARG A 113 -14.06 4.32 -10.25
CA ARG A 113 -13.82 5.05 -11.50
C ARG A 113 -14.91 6.07 -11.78
N GLY A 114 -14.58 7.03 -12.63
CA GLY A 114 -15.48 8.05 -13.13
C GLY A 114 -16.09 8.92 -12.02
N PRO A 115 -17.38 9.31 -12.12
CA PRO A 115 -17.99 10.23 -11.17
C PRO A 115 -17.99 9.74 -9.71
N ALA A 116 -18.01 8.42 -9.49
CA ALA A 116 -17.91 7.84 -8.15
C ALA A 116 -16.52 8.08 -7.55
N ALA A 117 -15.46 7.85 -8.32
CA ALA A 117 -14.09 8.14 -7.89
C ALA A 117 -13.90 9.63 -7.62
N GLN A 118 -14.37 10.50 -8.51
CA GLN A 118 -14.25 11.95 -8.37
C GLN A 118 -14.81 12.47 -7.04
N LYS A 119 -15.97 11.97 -6.61
CA LYS A 119 -16.58 12.35 -5.32
C LYS A 119 -15.77 11.86 -4.12
N LEU A 120 -15.14 10.70 -4.23
CA LEU A 120 -14.37 10.11 -3.14
C LEU A 120 -13.01 10.77 -2.94
N ILE A 121 -12.37 11.26 -4.00
CA ILE A 121 -11.01 11.83 -3.94
C ILE A 121 -10.92 12.96 -2.93
N GLU A 122 -11.84 13.91 -2.95
CA GLU A 122 -11.84 15.03 -2.01
C GLU A 122 -12.05 14.58 -0.55
N ALA A 123 -12.92 13.58 -0.34
CA ALA A 123 -13.16 13.04 0.99
C ALA A 123 -11.92 12.28 1.50
N VAL A 124 -11.26 11.51 0.65
CA VAL A 124 -10.00 10.82 0.95
C VAL A 124 -8.89 11.82 1.29
N ASP A 125 -8.74 12.88 0.50
CA ASP A 125 -7.74 13.93 0.74
C ASP A 125 -7.94 14.60 2.10
N ARG A 126 -9.17 14.98 2.44
CA ARG A 126 -9.48 15.53 3.78
C ARG A 126 -9.16 14.54 4.88
N ALA A 127 -9.66 13.30 4.77
CA ALA A 127 -9.42 12.27 5.78
C ALA A 127 -7.92 11.99 5.98
N ALA A 128 -7.13 11.99 4.89
CA ALA A 128 -5.69 11.79 4.94
C ALA A 128 -4.96 12.93 5.69
N LYS A 129 -5.38 14.17 5.49
CA LYS A 129 -4.83 15.35 6.15
C LYS A 129 -5.21 15.42 7.64
N ASP A 130 -6.38 14.89 8.00
CA ASP A 130 -6.89 14.82 9.37
C ASP A 130 -6.38 13.60 10.16
N TYR A 131 -5.41 12.85 9.62
CA TYR A 131 -4.88 11.67 10.30
C TYR A 131 -4.25 12.02 11.66
N PRO A 132 -4.68 11.36 12.77
CA PRO A 132 -4.33 11.83 14.11
C PRO A 132 -2.90 11.54 14.56
N TRP A 133 -2.18 10.67 13.84
CA TRP A 133 -0.80 10.27 14.19
C TRP A 133 0.23 10.63 13.10
N PRO A 134 0.32 11.91 12.67
CA PRO A 134 1.18 12.27 11.53
C PRO A 134 2.68 12.23 11.85
N ARG A 135 3.06 12.04 13.11
CA ARG A 135 4.46 11.98 13.57
C ARG A 135 4.81 10.67 14.26
N GLU A 136 3.87 9.72 14.32
CA GLU A 136 4.05 8.45 14.99
C GLU A 136 4.05 7.29 14.01
N TYR A 137 4.93 6.32 14.27
CA TYR A 137 4.95 5.06 13.54
C TYR A 137 5.38 3.92 14.43
N LYS A 138 4.54 2.89 14.50
CA LYS A 138 4.86 1.60 15.12
C LYS A 138 4.42 0.48 14.17
N ALA A 139 5.36 -0.37 13.77
CA ALA A 139 5.05 -1.48 12.87
C ALA A 139 3.96 -2.41 13.44
N PHE A 140 3.96 -2.59 14.77
CA PHE A 140 2.95 -3.33 15.53
C PHE A 140 2.77 -2.71 16.92
N PRO A 141 1.56 -2.59 17.43
CA PRO A 141 0.25 -2.84 16.79
C PRO A 141 -0.20 -1.72 15.84
N GLY A 142 0.51 -0.65 15.74
CA GLY A 142 0.24 0.59 15.03
C GLY A 142 0.58 1.82 15.90
N PRO A 143 0.43 3.04 15.39
CA PRO A 143 -0.09 3.37 14.05
C PRO A 143 0.92 3.08 12.94
N ASN A 144 0.44 2.61 11.79
CA ASN A 144 1.25 2.27 10.62
C ASN A 144 0.50 2.53 9.30
N SER A 145 1.03 2.08 8.15
CA SER A 145 0.39 2.28 6.85
C SER A 145 -1.02 1.71 6.77
N ASN A 146 -1.25 0.53 7.35
CA ASN A 146 -2.56 -0.10 7.33
C ASN A 146 -3.55 0.61 8.28
N THR A 147 -3.07 1.16 9.39
CA THR A 147 -3.85 2.03 10.29
C THR A 147 -4.35 3.27 9.54
N PHE A 148 -3.46 3.90 8.75
CA PHE A 148 -3.79 5.08 7.96
C PHE A 148 -4.89 4.81 6.93
N ILE A 149 -4.77 3.72 6.17
CA ILE A 149 -5.76 3.36 5.16
C ILE A 149 -7.07 2.92 5.82
N ALA A 150 -7.03 2.22 6.96
CA ALA A 150 -8.22 1.90 7.75
C ALA A 150 -8.93 3.16 8.29
N TRP A 151 -8.17 4.15 8.78
CA TRP A 151 -8.68 5.45 9.21
C TRP A 151 -9.43 6.16 8.08
N ILE A 152 -8.85 6.22 6.89
CA ILE A 152 -9.50 6.81 5.72
C ILE A 152 -10.81 6.06 5.40
N GLY A 153 -10.77 4.71 5.40
CA GLY A 153 -11.95 3.89 5.14
C GLY A 153 -13.09 4.09 6.16
N GLN A 154 -12.77 4.39 7.43
CA GLN A 154 -13.75 4.72 8.46
C GLN A 154 -14.35 6.12 8.27
N ARG A 155 -13.56 7.09 7.80
CA ARG A 155 -13.99 8.48 7.55
C ARG A 155 -14.73 8.64 6.23
N VAL A 156 -14.49 7.72 5.29
CA VAL A 156 -15.11 7.68 3.96
C VAL A 156 -15.75 6.30 3.75
N PRO A 157 -16.90 6.01 4.39
CA PRO A 157 -17.56 4.70 4.30
C PRO A 157 -17.93 4.30 2.87
N GLU A 158 -18.22 5.28 2.01
CA GLU A 158 -18.56 5.08 0.59
C GLU A 158 -17.42 4.46 -0.20
N LEU A 159 -16.19 4.53 0.32
CA LEU A 159 -15.04 3.82 -0.24
C LEU A 159 -15.24 2.30 -0.20
N GLY A 160 -16.09 1.80 0.70
CA GLY A 160 -16.45 0.38 0.81
C GLY A 160 -15.21 -0.51 1.02
N LEU A 161 -14.22 0.00 1.75
CA LEU A 161 -12.93 -0.64 1.91
C LEU A 161 -12.99 -1.79 2.92
N LYS A 162 -12.46 -2.95 2.52
CA LYS A 162 -12.26 -4.11 3.39
C LYS A 162 -10.80 -4.53 3.31
N LEU A 163 -10.03 -4.17 4.31
CA LEU A 163 -8.62 -4.57 4.37
C LEU A 163 -8.48 -6.04 4.81
N PRO A 164 -7.58 -6.82 4.18
CA PRO A 164 -7.35 -8.21 4.52
C PRO A 164 -6.71 -8.36 5.92
N PHE A 165 -6.71 -9.57 6.46
CA PHE A 165 -6.08 -9.86 7.75
C PHE A 165 -4.59 -9.54 7.79
N SER A 166 -3.89 -9.71 6.67
CA SER A 166 -2.49 -9.34 6.50
C SER A 166 -2.20 -7.85 6.59
N ALA A 167 -3.23 -6.98 6.55
CA ALA A 167 -3.08 -5.55 6.83
C ALA A 167 -2.98 -5.32 8.35
N ILE A 168 -1.86 -5.74 8.93
CA ILE A 168 -1.58 -5.65 10.37
C ILE A 168 -1.61 -4.18 10.82
N GLY A 169 -2.32 -3.89 11.90
CA GLY A 169 -2.54 -2.52 12.41
C GLY A 169 -3.80 -1.84 11.90
N ARG A 170 -4.58 -2.48 11.00
CA ARG A 170 -5.86 -1.91 10.50
C ARG A 170 -6.91 -1.66 11.59
N GLY A 171 -6.81 -2.33 12.73
CA GLY A 171 -7.72 -2.17 13.89
C GLY A 171 -7.17 -1.24 14.98
N TYR A 172 -6.04 -0.58 14.76
CA TYR A 172 -5.48 0.34 15.75
C TYR A 172 -6.34 1.60 15.86
N SER A 173 -6.75 1.93 17.07
CA SER A 173 -7.60 3.10 17.40
C SER A 173 -6.94 4.11 18.33
N GLY A 174 -5.66 3.93 18.62
CA GLY A 174 -4.96 4.66 19.67
C GLY A 174 -4.99 3.91 21.00
N SER A 175 -3.99 4.13 21.84
CA SER A 175 -4.06 3.74 23.25
C SER A 175 -4.89 4.78 23.97
N ASN A 176 -5.99 4.37 24.61
CA ASN A 176 -6.65 5.14 25.64
C ASN A 176 -5.69 5.43 26.79
#